data_3bbaae47b43d8a202d22b5df198e7d23
#
_entry.id   3bbaae47b43d8a202d22b5df198e7d23
#
_cell.length_a   1.000
_cell.length_b   1.000
_cell.length_c   1.000
_cell.angle_alpha   90.00
_cell.angle_beta   90.00
_cell.angle_gamma   90.00
#
_symmetry.space_group_name_H-M   'P 1'
#
loop_
_entity.id
_entity.type
_entity.pdbx_description
1 polymer ?
#
loop_
_entity_poly.entity_id
_entity_poly.type
_entity_poly.pdbx_seq_one_letter_code
_entity_poly.pdbx_strand_id
1 'polypeptide(L)'
;DVTIIWADDNFGYMKRLSGPQEQKRSGRAGVYYHISYLGVPHSYLWYSTTPPALMYEELRKAYDTTADRIWLANCGDLKGAEMQVSLFLDMAYDIDSFNADNVATYPARWLAKMFGEEYYDTLEDITCSHINLAFSRKPEYMGWGYWNNYWGGGEKRTDTEFSFANYNEAENRLNEYSSIGKKAENLLASLDKD
;
A
#
# COMPACT_ATOMS: atom_id res chain seq x y z
N ASP A 1 -4.49 31.37 -9.32
CA ASP A 1 -4.16 30.09 -9.98
C ASP A 1 -4.85 28.93 -9.28
N VAL A 2 -5.23 27.91 -10.05
CA VAL A 2 -5.88 26.70 -9.52
C VAL A 2 -4.90 25.53 -9.62
N THR A 3 -4.67 24.84 -8.53
CA THR A 3 -3.92 23.56 -8.50
C THR A 3 -4.88 22.43 -8.84
N ILE A 4 -4.51 21.60 -9.81
CA ILE A 4 -5.28 20.40 -10.19
C ILE A 4 -4.83 19.26 -9.27
N ILE A 5 -5.79 18.54 -8.67
CA ILE A 5 -5.51 17.33 -7.91
C ILE A 5 -5.87 16.11 -8.75
N TRP A 6 -4.87 15.30 -9.09
CA TRP A 6 -5.05 14.02 -9.77
C TRP A 6 -5.26 12.91 -8.77
N ALA A 7 -6.34 12.16 -8.92
CA ALA A 7 -6.61 10.98 -8.12
C ALA A 7 -6.06 9.72 -8.80
N ASP A 8 -5.66 8.75 -7.98
CA ASP A 8 -5.44 7.40 -8.46
C ASP A 8 -6.76 6.68 -8.81
N ASP A 9 -6.68 5.44 -9.25
CA ASP A 9 -7.84 4.62 -9.58
C ASP A 9 -8.47 3.92 -8.37
N ASN A 10 -8.23 4.42 -7.16
CA ASN A 10 -8.58 3.84 -5.85
C ASN A 10 -7.73 2.60 -5.47
N PHE A 11 -6.85 2.12 -6.34
CA PHE A 11 -6.01 0.93 -6.11
C PHE A 11 -4.51 1.24 -6.21
N GLY A 12 -4.15 2.53 -6.16
CA GLY A 12 -2.76 2.97 -6.14
C GLY A 12 -2.15 3.26 -7.52
N TYR A 13 -2.93 3.25 -8.61
CA TYR A 13 -2.42 3.52 -9.96
C TYR A 13 -2.91 4.87 -10.48
N MET A 14 -1.98 5.76 -10.83
CA MET A 14 -2.28 7.05 -11.42
C MET A 14 -2.63 6.92 -12.90
N LYS A 15 -3.92 6.87 -13.23
CA LYS A 15 -4.41 6.68 -14.61
C LYS A 15 -4.30 7.94 -15.46
N ARG A 16 -4.26 9.12 -14.85
CA ARG A 16 -4.08 10.39 -15.51
C ARG A 16 -3.17 11.30 -14.70
N LEU A 17 -2.27 11.97 -15.40
CA LEU A 17 -1.40 13.02 -14.88
C LEU A 17 -1.34 14.19 -15.87
N SER A 18 -0.69 15.29 -15.47
CA SER A 18 -0.58 16.48 -16.31
C SER A 18 0.16 16.22 -17.61
N GLY A 19 -0.50 16.46 -18.74
CA GLY A 19 0.13 16.43 -20.05
C GLY A 19 1.07 17.64 -20.25
N PRO A 20 1.86 17.66 -21.35
CA PRO A 20 2.90 18.69 -21.58
C PRO A 20 2.41 20.12 -21.53
N GLN A 21 1.17 20.39 -21.93
CA GLN A 21 0.59 21.72 -21.86
C GLN A 21 0.08 22.06 -20.45
N GLU A 22 -0.47 21.08 -19.73
CA GLU A 22 -0.95 21.24 -18.37
C GLU A 22 0.22 21.47 -17.40
N GLN A 23 1.39 20.87 -17.65
CA GLN A 23 2.61 21.06 -16.86
C GLN A 23 3.14 22.51 -16.89
N LYS A 24 2.77 23.29 -17.90
CA LYS A 24 3.16 24.71 -18.02
C LYS A 24 2.32 25.65 -17.13
N ARG A 25 1.29 25.13 -16.47
CA ARG A 25 0.41 25.94 -15.63
C ARG A 25 1.15 26.39 -14.37
N SER A 26 0.98 27.63 -13.97
CA SER A 26 1.56 28.19 -12.74
C SER A 26 0.96 27.54 -11.48
N GLY A 27 -0.29 27.11 -11.52
CA GLY A 27 -0.94 26.39 -10.42
C GLY A 27 -0.42 24.96 -10.21
N ARG A 28 0.30 24.39 -11.20
CA ARG A 28 0.84 23.02 -11.14
C ARG A 28 -0.23 21.99 -10.77
N ALA A 29 0.17 20.88 -10.16
CA ALA A 29 -0.76 19.85 -9.75
C ALA A 29 -0.39 19.24 -8.39
N GLY A 30 -1.25 18.39 -7.89
CA GLY A 30 -1.06 17.55 -6.72
C GLY A 30 -1.66 16.18 -6.94
N VAL A 31 -1.61 15.33 -5.92
CA VAL A 31 -2.16 13.97 -5.93
C VAL A 31 -3.15 13.76 -4.82
N TYR A 32 -4.10 12.87 -5.06
CA TYR A 32 -4.96 12.24 -4.07
C TYR A 32 -4.77 10.71 -4.20
N TYR A 33 -4.07 10.12 -3.25
CA TYR A 33 -3.61 8.74 -3.31
C TYR A 33 -4.25 7.87 -2.23
N HIS A 34 -4.68 6.65 -2.59
CA HIS A 34 -5.30 5.72 -1.66
C HIS A 34 -4.27 4.73 -1.11
N ILE A 35 -3.95 4.86 0.18
CA ILE A 35 -3.20 3.86 0.95
C ILE A 35 -4.11 2.68 1.28
N SER A 36 -5.36 2.96 1.62
CA SER A 36 -6.46 2.01 1.75
C SER A 36 -7.72 2.60 1.12
N TYR A 37 -8.69 1.76 0.79
CA TYR A 37 -9.90 2.20 0.12
C TYR A 37 -11.15 1.55 0.71
N LEU A 38 -12.14 2.37 1.02
CA LEU A 38 -13.48 1.94 1.40
C LEU A 38 -14.47 2.38 0.30
N GLY A 39 -14.95 1.44 -0.50
CA GLY A 39 -15.86 1.78 -1.58
C GLY A 39 -16.08 0.65 -2.58
N VAL A 40 -16.70 1.03 -3.70
CA VAL A 40 -16.97 0.13 -4.81
C VAL A 40 -15.83 0.19 -5.85
N PRO A 41 -15.55 -0.90 -6.58
CA PRO A 41 -16.23 -2.20 -6.56
C PRO A 41 -15.92 -3.06 -5.34
N HIS A 42 -14.80 -2.84 -4.64
CA HIS A 42 -14.37 -3.63 -3.51
C HIS A 42 -13.44 -2.83 -2.61
N SER A 43 -13.71 -2.85 -1.30
CA SER A 43 -12.83 -2.23 -0.31
C SER A 43 -11.57 -3.04 -0.07
N TYR A 44 -10.49 -2.37 0.32
CA TYR A 44 -9.31 -2.99 0.92
C TYR A 44 -8.83 -2.10 2.08
N LEU A 45 -8.88 -2.66 3.28
CA LEU A 45 -8.56 -1.95 4.53
C LEU A 45 -7.49 -2.67 5.34
N TRP A 46 -7.08 -3.88 4.88
CA TRP A 46 -6.09 -4.68 5.57
C TRP A 46 -4.70 -4.04 5.53
N TYR A 47 -3.87 -4.39 6.52
CA TYR A 47 -2.57 -3.75 6.75
C TYR A 47 -1.60 -3.93 5.58
N SER A 48 -1.01 -2.83 5.14
CA SER A 48 0.17 -2.80 4.26
C SER A 48 0.07 -3.67 3.01
N THR A 49 -1.10 -3.65 2.34
CA THR A 49 -1.34 -4.45 1.13
C THR A 49 -0.93 -3.76 -0.16
N THR A 50 -0.54 -2.48 -0.10
CA THR A 50 0.00 -1.74 -1.24
C THR A 50 1.52 -1.72 -1.14
N PRO A 51 2.25 -2.29 -2.12
CA PRO A 51 3.70 -2.35 -2.05
C PRO A 51 4.34 -0.96 -2.07
N PRO A 52 5.40 -0.73 -1.27
CA PRO A 52 6.17 0.51 -1.32
C PRO A 52 6.68 0.86 -2.73
N ALA A 53 7.09 -0.14 -3.50
CA ALA A 53 7.55 0.05 -4.88
C ALA A 53 6.45 0.61 -5.80
N LEU A 54 5.20 0.14 -5.65
CA LEU A 54 4.07 0.69 -6.40
C LEU A 54 3.80 2.14 -6.00
N MET A 55 3.81 2.45 -4.70
CA MET A 55 3.64 3.81 -4.21
C MET A 55 4.71 4.74 -4.79
N TYR A 56 5.97 4.32 -4.75
CA TYR A 56 7.08 5.11 -5.30
C TYR A 56 6.95 5.31 -6.80
N GLU A 57 6.71 4.27 -7.58
CA GLU A 57 6.56 4.34 -9.04
C GLU A 57 5.50 5.38 -9.43
N GLU A 58 4.32 5.28 -8.83
CA GLU A 58 3.19 6.13 -9.18
C GLU A 58 3.34 7.56 -8.69
N LEU A 59 3.88 7.75 -7.49
CA LEU A 59 4.12 9.08 -6.93
C LEU A 59 5.33 9.78 -7.59
N ARG A 60 6.39 9.04 -7.94
CA ARG A 60 7.51 9.55 -8.72
C ARG A 60 7.05 10.07 -10.08
N LYS A 61 6.27 9.27 -10.77
CA LYS A 61 5.64 9.61 -12.05
C LYS A 61 4.78 10.87 -11.96
N ALA A 62 4.01 10.97 -10.87
CA ALA A 62 3.19 12.16 -10.61
C ALA A 62 4.05 13.40 -10.36
N TYR A 63 5.07 13.29 -9.53
CA TYR A 63 5.99 14.38 -9.24
C TYR A 63 6.71 14.88 -10.50
N ASP A 64 7.23 13.98 -11.31
CA ASP A 64 7.92 14.28 -12.56
C ASP A 64 7.02 14.99 -13.60
N THR A 65 5.70 14.84 -13.45
CA THR A 65 4.69 15.53 -14.26
C THR A 65 4.08 16.74 -13.56
N THR A 66 4.81 17.35 -12.63
CA THR A 66 4.47 18.57 -11.90
C THR A 66 3.39 18.47 -10.82
N ALA A 67 3.08 17.27 -10.36
CA ALA A 67 2.19 17.07 -9.21
C ALA A 67 2.96 17.16 -7.88
N ASP A 68 3.47 18.34 -7.58
CA ASP A 68 4.38 18.64 -6.45
C ASP A 68 3.82 19.69 -5.46
N ARG A 69 2.57 20.14 -5.64
CA ARG A 69 2.01 21.18 -4.79
C ARG A 69 1.30 20.69 -3.55
N ILE A 70 0.51 19.66 -3.71
CA ILE A 70 -0.32 19.10 -2.63
C ILE A 70 -0.35 17.60 -2.81
N TRP A 71 0.01 16.87 -1.77
CA TRP A 71 -0.14 15.44 -1.71
C TRP A 71 -1.11 15.08 -0.59
N LEU A 72 -2.20 14.40 -0.94
CA LEU A 72 -3.25 13.95 -0.04
C LEU A 72 -3.27 12.43 -0.01
N ALA A 73 -3.12 11.85 1.17
CA ALA A 73 -3.30 10.41 1.39
C ALA A 73 -4.73 10.13 1.87
N ASN A 74 -5.43 9.24 1.18
CA ASN A 74 -6.61 8.60 1.74
C ASN A 74 -6.17 7.35 2.49
N CYS A 75 -6.48 7.33 3.77
CA CYS A 75 -6.18 6.24 4.67
C CYS A 75 -7.42 6.02 5.54
N GLY A 76 -7.80 4.76 5.75
CA GLY A 76 -8.86 4.41 6.68
C GLY A 76 -8.41 4.65 8.13
N ASP A 77 -8.23 3.58 8.89
CA ASP A 77 -7.65 3.70 10.22
C ASP A 77 -6.15 3.99 10.13
N LEU A 78 -5.67 4.97 10.90
CA LEU A 78 -4.25 5.29 10.95
C LEU A 78 -3.45 4.18 11.60
N LYS A 79 -3.99 3.61 12.68
CA LYS A 79 -3.34 2.51 13.38
C LYS A 79 -3.30 1.27 12.50
N GLY A 80 -2.10 0.74 12.30
CA GLY A 80 -1.82 -0.33 11.36
C GLY A 80 -1.39 0.14 9.98
N ALA A 81 -1.64 1.42 9.62
CA ALA A 81 -1.18 2.02 8.37
C ALA A 81 0.00 3.00 8.57
N GLU A 82 0.52 3.12 9.79
CA GLU A 82 1.54 4.12 10.16
C GLU A 82 2.77 4.05 9.25
N MET A 83 3.24 2.87 8.95
CA MET A 83 4.40 2.67 8.09
C MET A 83 4.17 3.18 6.67
N GLN A 84 3.00 2.86 6.07
CA GLN A 84 2.69 3.33 4.72
C GLN A 84 2.40 4.83 4.68
N VAL A 85 1.75 5.38 5.70
CA VAL A 85 1.56 6.82 5.85
C VAL A 85 2.90 7.53 6.01
N SER A 86 3.81 7.00 6.83
CA SER A 86 5.17 7.53 6.97
C SER A 86 5.92 7.52 5.64
N LEU A 87 5.88 6.42 4.91
CA LEU A 87 6.50 6.33 3.58
C LEU A 87 5.94 7.39 2.62
N PHE A 88 4.63 7.54 2.58
CA PHE A 88 3.97 8.55 1.74
C PHE A 88 4.43 9.96 2.09
N LEU A 89 4.49 10.29 3.38
CA LEU A 89 4.89 11.61 3.86
C LEU A 89 6.40 11.86 3.66
N ASP A 90 7.25 10.87 3.86
CA ASP A 90 8.68 10.97 3.61
C ASP A 90 8.96 11.21 2.11
N MET A 91 8.25 10.51 1.22
CA MET A 91 8.32 10.76 -0.23
C MET A 91 7.77 12.15 -0.60
N ALA A 92 6.70 12.61 0.06
CA ALA A 92 6.16 13.95 -0.18
C ALA A 92 7.12 15.05 0.27
N TYR A 93 7.92 14.79 1.30
CA TYR A 93 8.95 15.70 1.79
C TYR A 93 10.18 15.76 0.89
N ASP A 94 10.70 14.60 0.49
CA ASP A 94 11.88 14.48 -0.38
C ASP A 94 11.82 13.19 -1.21
N ILE A 95 11.18 13.25 -2.36
CA ILE A 95 11.06 12.08 -3.24
C ILE A 95 12.40 11.71 -3.90
N ASP A 96 13.34 12.64 -4.01
CA ASP A 96 14.65 12.40 -4.63
C ASP A 96 15.58 11.57 -3.74
N SER A 97 15.27 11.44 -2.46
CA SER A 97 15.95 10.51 -1.54
C SER A 97 15.56 9.05 -1.75
N PHE A 98 14.52 8.79 -2.53
CA PHE A 98 14.01 7.44 -2.82
C PHE A 98 14.42 6.94 -4.20
N ASN A 99 14.59 5.63 -4.31
CA ASN A 99 14.82 4.89 -5.55
C ASN A 99 14.25 3.48 -5.44
N ALA A 100 14.30 2.70 -6.52
CA ALA A 100 13.75 1.35 -6.57
C ALA A 100 14.34 0.42 -5.50
N ASP A 101 15.64 0.57 -5.19
CA ASP A 101 16.34 -0.32 -4.25
C ASP A 101 15.97 0.00 -2.80
N ASN A 102 15.92 1.30 -2.45
CA ASN A 102 15.72 1.69 -1.07
C ASN A 102 14.26 1.74 -0.64
N VAL A 103 13.31 1.92 -1.56
CA VAL A 103 11.89 1.96 -1.23
C VAL A 103 11.37 0.58 -0.85
N ALA A 104 11.84 -0.47 -1.50
CA ALA A 104 11.41 -1.85 -1.22
C ALA A 104 11.72 -2.27 0.23
N THR A 105 12.83 -1.80 0.77
CA THR A 105 13.29 -2.11 2.13
C THR A 105 12.83 -1.10 3.19
N TYR A 106 12.08 -0.06 2.80
CA TYR A 106 11.59 0.96 3.74
C TYR A 106 10.82 0.36 4.93
N PRO A 107 9.91 -0.63 4.77
CA PRO A 107 9.18 -1.22 5.89
C PRO A 107 10.10 -1.80 6.97
N ALA A 108 11.12 -2.53 6.55
CA ALA A 108 12.10 -3.12 7.48
C ALA A 108 12.90 -2.04 8.22
N ARG A 109 13.37 -1.03 7.50
CA ARG A 109 14.11 0.09 8.11
C ARG A 109 13.25 0.90 9.07
N TRP A 110 11.98 1.11 8.71
CA TRP A 110 11.05 1.81 9.58
C TRP A 110 10.83 1.06 10.91
N LEU A 111 10.69 -0.27 10.84
CA LEU A 111 10.56 -1.11 12.04
C LEU A 111 11.89 -1.23 12.82
N ALA A 112 13.02 -1.36 12.13
CA ALA A 112 14.33 -1.46 12.78
C ALA A 112 14.67 -0.23 13.62
N LYS A 113 14.26 0.97 13.19
CA LYS A 113 14.37 2.20 14.01
C LYS A 113 13.60 2.12 15.33
N MET A 114 12.55 1.31 15.41
CA MET A 114 11.74 1.17 16.64
C MET A 114 12.16 0.00 17.50
N PHE A 115 12.58 -1.10 16.88
CA PHE A 115 12.83 -2.37 17.58
C PHE A 115 14.32 -2.71 17.73
N GLY A 116 15.19 -2.09 16.93
CA GLY A 116 16.64 -2.32 16.92
C GLY A 116 17.15 -2.69 15.52
N GLU A 117 18.29 -2.10 15.15
CA GLU A 117 18.93 -2.33 13.85
C GLU A 117 19.45 -3.78 13.70
N GLU A 118 19.72 -4.46 14.79
CA GLU A 118 20.13 -5.87 14.84
C GLU A 118 19.05 -6.82 14.33
N TYR A 119 17.80 -6.39 14.28
CA TYR A 119 16.66 -7.18 13.78
C TYR A 119 16.34 -6.91 12.31
N TYR A 120 17.10 -6.03 11.64
CA TYR A 120 16.78 -5.56 10.28
C TYR A 120 16.53 -6.71 9.30
N ASP A 121 17.43 -7.69 9.20
CA ASP A 121 17.31 -8.80 8.23
C ASP A 121 16.03 -9.63 8.47
N THR A 122 15.70 -9.86 9.75
CA THR A 122 14.49 -10.58 10.12
C THR A 122 13.23 -9.77 9.79
N LEU A 123 13.27 -8.47 10.07
CA LEU A 123 12.17 -7.55 9.76
C LEU A 123 11.98 -7.40 8.25
N GLU A 124 13.05 -7.40 7.46
CA GLU A 124 12.99 -7.37 6.01
C GLU A 124 12.30 -8.63 5.46
N ASP A 125 12.72 -9.81 5.91
CA ASP A 125 12.11 -11.08 5.51
C ASP A 125 10.61 -11.14 5.86
N ILE A 126 10.23 -10.72 7.07
CA ILE A 126 8.83 -10.69 7.51
C ILE A 126 8.02 -9.70 6.66
N THR A 127 8.49 -8.46 6.52
CA THR A 127 7.72 -7.39 5.87
C THR A 127 7.61 -7.61 4.37
N CYS A 128 8.69 -7.99 3.69
CA CYS A 128 8.66 -8.30 2.26
C CYS A 128 7.75 -9.50 1.97
N SER A 129 7.85 -10.57 2.76
CA SER A 129 6.99 -11.75 2.61
C SER A 129 5.52 -11.39 2.80
N HIS A 130 5.19 -10.63 3.85
CA HIS A 130 3.82 -10.18 4.11
C HIS A 130 3.26 -9.31 2.98
N ILE A 131 3.98 -8.29 2.56
CA ILE A 131 3.53 -7.35 1.52
C ILE A 131 3.33 -8.08 0.19
N ASN A 132 4.26 -8.92 -0.22
CA ASN A 132 4.16 -9.69 -1.46
C ASN A 132 2.96 -10.64 -1.43
N LEU A 133 2.77 -11.35 -0.33
CA LEU A 133 1.63 -12.26 -0.17
C LEU A 133 0.30 -11.50 -0.15
N ALA A 134 0.20 -10.40 0.58
CA ALA A 134 -0.98 -9.57 0.64
C ALA A 134 -1.29 -8.87 -0.70
N PHE A 135 -0.26 -8.49 -1.45
CA PHE A 135 -0.44 -7.87 -2.77
C PHE A 135 -0.83 -8.87 -3.85
N SER A 136 -0.32 -10.10 -3.82
CA SER A 136 -0.70 -11.16 -4.77
C SER A 136 -2.20 -11.41 -4.77
N ARG A 137 -2.84 -11.31 -3.62
CA ARG A 137 -4.30 -11.22 -3.42
C ARG A 137 -4.55 -10.52 -2.08
N LYS A 138 -5.23 -9.39 -2.11
CA LYS A 138 -5.61 -8.71 -0.87
C LYS A 138 -6.54 -9.61 -0.06
N PRO A 139 -6.45 -9.62 1.30
CA PRO A 139 -7.28 -10.50 2.14
C PRO A 139 -8.78 -10.38 1.88
N GLU A 140 -9.27 -9.19 1.61
CA GLU A 140 -10.68 -8.93 1.31
C GLU A 140 -11.15 -9.63 0.03
N TYR A 141 -10.23 -9.97 -0.88
CA TYR A 141 -10.52 -10.64 -2.16
C TYR A 141 -10.48 -12.17 -2.07
N MET A 142 -10.25 -12.73 -0.88
CA MET A 142 -10.36 -14.17 -0.64
C MET A 142 -11.80 -14.60 -0.32
N GLY A 143 -12.67 -13.66 0.02
CA GLY A 143 -14.08 -13.92 0.29
C GLY A 143 -14.97 -13.54 -0.88
N TRP A 144 -16.26 -13.61 -0.64
CA TRP A 144 -17.28 -13.15 -1.59
C TRP A 144 -17.16 -11.66 -1.81
N GLY A 145 -17.14 -11.24 -3.04
CA GLY A 145 -17.28 -9.83 -3.38
C GLY A 145 -18.69 -9.35 -3.05
N TYR A 146 -18.77 -8.28 -2.29
CA TYR A 146 -20.03 -7.57 -2.09
C TYR A 146 -20.02 -6.32 -2.97
N TRP A 147 -20.90 -6.27 -3.94
CA TRP A 147 -21.24 -5.02 -4.57
C TRP A 147 -22.24 -4.32 -3.67
N ASN A 148 -21.74 -3.61 -2.67
CA ASN A 148 -22.57 -2.76 -1.84
C ASN A 148 -22.83 -1.47 -2.62
N ASN A 149 -24.03 -1.31 -3.12
CA ASN A 149 -24.44 -0.05 -3.68
C ASN A 149 -24.72 0.93 -2.53
N TYR A 150 -23.68 1.60 -2.07
CA TYR A 150 -23.73 2.62 -1.03
C TYR A 150 -24.79 3.71 -1.30
N TRP A 151 -25.29 3.80 -2.53
CA TRP A 151 -26.25 4.77 -3.02
C TRP A 151 -27.65 4.18 -3.28
N GLY A 152 -27.99 3.05 -2.70
CA GLY A 152 -29.38 2.58 -2.66
C GLY A 152 -29.75 1.46 -3.64
N GLY A 153 -28.80 0.71 -4.16
CA GLY A 153 -29.06 -0.54 -4.90
C GLY A 153 -28.66 -1.76 -4.07
N GLY A 154 -29.40 -2.84 -4.23
CA GLY A 154 -29.23 -4.06 -3.43
C GLY A 154 -27.84 -4.69 -3.49
N GLU A 155 -27.51 -5.45 -2.45
CA GLU A 155 -26.28 -6.24 -2.39
C GLU A 155 -26.24 -7.27 -3.50
N LYS A 156 -25.26 -7.18 -4.38
CA LYS A 156 -24.95 -8.24 -5.34
C LYS A 156 -23.71 -8.98 -4.86
N ARG A 157 -23.87 -10.24 -4.51
CA ARG A 157 -22.74 -11.14 -4.27
C ARG A 157 -22.12 -11.51 -5.59
N THR A 158 -20.79 -11.43 -5.66
CA THR A 158 -20.01 -11.94 -6.79
C THR A 158 -19.16 -13.09 -6.30
N ASP A 159 -18.95 -14.08 -7.17
CA ASP A 159 -18.05 -15.19 -6.86
C ASP A 159 -16.63 -14.66 -6.69
N THR A 160 -15.88 -15.31 -5.80
CA THR A 160 -14.44 -15.06 -5.65
C THR A 160 -13.66 -15.96 -6.59
N GLU A 161 -12.55 -15.45 -7.10
CA GLU A 161 -11.56 -16.25 -7.83
C GLU A 161 -10.60 -17.01 -6.89
N PHE A 162 -10.68 -16.76 -5.58
CA PHE A 162 -9.89 -17.47 -4.58
C PHE A 162 -10.27 -18.95 -4.56
N SER A 163 -9.29 -19.84 -4.66
CA SER A 163 -9.55 -21.26 -4.87
C SER A 163 -8.87 -22.14 -3.84
N PHE A 164 -9.65 -23.13 -3.36
CA PHE A 164 -9.12 -24.25 -2.54
C PHE A 164 -8.55 -25.39 -3.40
N ALA A 165 -8.90 -25.45 -4.68
CA ALA A 165 -8.50 -26.53 -5.58
C ALA A 165 -7.47 -26.10 -6.64
N ASN A 166 -7.61 -24.89 -7.17
CA ASN A 166 -6.74 -24.40 -8.24
C ASN A 166 -5.44 -23.86 -7.65
N TYR A 167 -4.30 -24.32 -8.19
CA TYR A 167 -2.95 -23.86 -7.82
C TYR A 167 -2.59 -24.05 -6.34
N ASN A 168 -3.37 -24.82 -5.55
CA ASN A 168 -3.24 -24.94 -4.11
C ASN A 168 -3.24 -23.59 -3.39
N GLU A 169 -3.94 -22.59 -3.93
CA GLU A 169 -3.85 -21.21 -3.47
C GLU A 169 -4.12 -21.07 -1.97
N ALA A 170 -5.19 -21.70 -1.47
CA ALA A 170 -5.57 -21.62 -0.06
C ALA A 170 -4.51 -22.25 0.85
N GLU A 171 -4.01 -23.44 0.50
CA GLU A 171 -3.00 -24.15 1.28
C GLU A 171 -1.66 -23.39 1.28
N ASN A 172 -1.22 -22.92 0.12
CA ASN A 172 0.01 -22.14 0.00
C ASN A 172 -0.07 -20.87 0.85
N ARG A 173 -1.16 -20.11 0.75
CA ARG A 173 -1.34 -18.90 1.56
C ARG A 173 -1.37 -19.18 3.05
N LEU A 174 -2.05 -20.25 3.49
CA LEU A 174 -2.07 -20.65 4.89
C LEU A 174 -0.65 -20.98 5.40
N ASN A 175 0.13 -21.71 4.62
CA ASN A 175 1.49 -22.08 4.96
C ASN A 175 2.41 -20.84 5.02
N GLU A 176 2.30 -19.94 4.04
CA GLU A 176 3.09 -18.72 3.99
C GLU A 176 2.76 -17.77 5.14
N TYR A 177 1.48 -17.49 5.42
CA TYR A 177 1.08 -16.67 6.58
C TYR A 177 1.49 -17.31 7.90
N SER A 178 1.38 -18.64 8.02
CA SER A 178 1.83 -19.36 9.23
C SER A 178 3.34 -19.25 9.42
N SER A 179 4.10 -19.29 8.33
CA SER A 179 5.57 -19.10 8.36
C SER A 179 5.94 -17.69 8.79
N ILE A 180 5.28 -16.67 8.21
CA ILE A 180 5.49 -15.25 8.57
C ILE A 180 5.14 -15.04 10.06
N GLY A 181 4.00 -15.58 10.51
CA GLY A 181 3.57 -15.49 11.90
C GLY A 181 4.59 -16.08 12.88
N LYS A 182 5.12 -17.28 12.59
CA LYS A 182 6.16 -17.89 13.42
C LYS A 182 7.45 -17.05 13.49
N LYS A 183 7.87 -16.46 12.37
CA LYS A 183 9.04 -15.57 12.38
C LYS A 183 8.80 -14.35 13.26
N ALA A 184 7.62 -13.74 13.15
CA ALA A 184 7.24 -12.59 13.98
C ALA A 184 7.14 -12.95 15.47
N GLU A 185 6.56 -14.10 15.82
CA GLU A 185 6.51 -14.60 17.19
C GLU A 185 7.90 -14.85 17.78
N ASN A 186 8.81 -15.44 17.00
CA ASN A 186 10.19 -15.67 17.41
C ASN A 186 10.94 -14.35 17.64
N LEU A 187 10.75 -13.38 16.74
CA LEU A 187 11.32 -12.06 16.91
C LEU A 187 10.77 -11.40 18.18
N LEU A 188 9.45 -11.39 18.36
CA LEU A 188 8.82 -10.82 19.55
C LEU A 188 9.35 -11.42 20.86
N ALA A 189 9.63 -12.74 20.84
CA ALA A 189 10.20 -13.44 22.01
C ALA A 189 11.67 -13.05 22.28
N SER A 190 12.37 -12.52 21.27
CA SER A 190 13.78 -12.09 21.40
C SER A 190 13.93 -10.61 21.74
N LEU A 191 12.86 -9.82 21.61
CA LEU A 191 12.89 -8.41 22.01
C LEU A 191 13.02 -8.32 23.53
N ASP A 192 13.92 -7.45 24.01
CA ASP A 192 14.02 -7.16 25.43
C ASP A 192 12.71 -6.56 25.93
N LYS A 193 12.29 -7.01 27.11
CA LYS A 193 11.00 -6.64 27.73
C LYS A 193 11.16 -5.45 28.70
N ASP A 194 12.22 -4.66 28.52
CA ASP A 194 12.49 -3.50 29.37
C ASP A 194 11.73 -2.23 28.91
#